data_2d7478f6c6cfd2da24f1cff6272e5f1f
#
_entry.id   2d7478f6c6cfd2da24f1cff6272e5f1f
#
_cell.length_a   1.000
_cell.length_b   1.000
_cell.length_c   1.000
_cell.angle_alpha   90.00
_cell.angle_beta   90.00
_cell.angle_gamma   90.00
#
_symmetry.space_group_name_H-M   'P 1'
#
loop_
_entity.id
_entity.type
_entity.pdbx_description
1 polymer ?
#
loop_
_entity_poly.entity_id
_entity_poly.type
_entity_poly.pdbx_seq_one_letter_code
_entity_poly.pdbx_strand_id
1 'polypeptide(L)'
;GNNQNLYNAGVSVSIPIGDLVSRKQKNKAKKAQYLQLQSEYEMSVEERKLMILQAYNNVLQQLATLKAKSDAAALYNAQMKISEQDFINGKIDITALSLERGRRSSAVITYQEGRAALHNAVTLLEMLTNVKIINRSSQEK
;
A
#
# COMPACT_ATOMS: atom_id res chain seq x y z
N GLY A 1 72.85 -38.56 56.15
CA GLY A 1 72.05 -37.47 55.53
C GLY A 1 71.56 -37.85 54.17
N ASN A 2 70.28 -38.10 54.00
CA ASN A 2 69.64 -38.33 52.71
C ASN A 2 68.88 -37.06 52.32
N ASN A 3 69.40 -36.35 51.35
CA ASN A 3 68.61 -35.33 50.63
C ASN A 3 67.93 -36.00 49.44
N GLN A 4 66.66 -36.24 49.55
CA GLN A 4 65.81 -36.53 48.39
C GLN A 4 65.09 -35.27 47.99
N ASN A 5 65.60 -34.60 46.96
CA ASN A 5 64.88 -33.54 46.28
C ASN A 5 63.87 -34.17 45.32
N LEU A 6 62.64 -34.30 45.70
CA LEU A 6 61.55 -34.65 44.81
C LEU A 6 61.07 -33.37 44.11
N TYR A 7 61.53 -33.19 42.88
CA TYR A 7 60.94 -32.20 42.02
C TYR A 7 59.66 -32.76 41.41
N ASN A 8 58.53 -32.33 41.97
CA ASN A 8 57.23 -32.64 41.43
C ASN A 8 56.82 -31.52 40.49
N ALA A 9 57.17 -31.64 39.23
CA ALA A 9 56.72 -30.69 38.19
C ALA A 9 55.33 -31.13 37.71
N GLY A 10 54.30 -30.78 38.46
CA GLY A 10 52.91 -30.92 38.04
C GLY A 10 52.53 -29.84 37.02
N VAL A 11 52.51 -30.19 35.73
CA VAL A 11 51.91 -29.32 34.73
C VAL A 11 50.38 -29.53 34.81
N SER A 12 49.71 -28.67 35.54
CA SER A 12 48.22 -28.61 35.53
C SER A 12 47.80 -27.84 34.30
N VAL A 13 47.36 -28.55 33.26
CA VAL A 13 46.67 -27.97 32.11
C VAL A 13 45.21 -27.70 32.55
N SER A 14 44.95 -26.52 33.05
CA SER A 14 43.60 -26.05 33.32
C SER A 14 42.96 -25.67 32.00
N ILE A 15 42.19 -26.57 31.40
CA ILE A 15 41.34 -26.26 30.25
C ILE A 15 40.09 -25.58 30.81
N PRO A 16 39.83 -24.29 30.47
CA PRO A 16 38.64 -23.61 30.97
C PRO A 16 37.40 -24.14 30.21
N ILE A 17 36.84 -25.23 30.74
CA ILE A 17 35.61 -25.86 30.18
C ILE A 17 34.46 -24.86 30.18
N GLY A 18 34.43 -23.93 31.14
CA GLY A 18 33.46 -22.83 31.19
C GLY A 18 33.48 -21.91 29.97
N ASP A 19 34.67 -21.60 29.44
CA ASP A 19 34.82 -20.74 28.25
C ASP A 19 34.34 -21.44 26.98
N LEU A 20 34.55 -22.74 26.85
CA LEU A 20 34.04 -23.51 25.71
C LEU A 20 32.52 -23.64 25.73
N VAL A 21 31.92 -23.83 26.90
CA VAL A 21 30.45 -23.89 27.07
C VAL A 21 29.84 -22.52 26.81
N SER A 22 30.45 -21.45 27.33
CA SER A 22 29.94 -20.07 27.11
C SER A 22 30.06 -19.63 25.65
N ARG A 23 31.13 -20.01 24.94
CA ARG A 23 31.28 -19.78 23.49
C ARG A 23 30.21 -20.52 22.68
N LYS A 24 29.93 -21.78 23.04
CA LYS A 24 28.91 -22.60 22.39
C LYS A 24 27.50 -22.01 22.60
N GLN A 25 27.21 -21.52 23.81
CA GLN A 25 25.95 -20.84 24.14
C GLN A 25 25.83 -19.50 23.42
N LYS A 26 26.90 -18.68 23.38
CA LYS A 26 26.94 -17.40 22.64
C LYS A 26 26.72 -17.61 21.14
N ASN A 27 27.33 -18.65 20.55
CA ASN A 27 27.14 -18.97 19.13
C ASN A 27 25.71 -19.45 18.84
N LYS A 28 25.11 -20.21 19.76
CA LYS A 28 23.71 -20.66 19.66
C LYS A 28 22.74 -19.48 19.76
N ALA A 29 23.00 -18.53 20.67
CA ALA A 29 22.22 -17.31 20.82
C ALA A 29 22.34 -16.39 19.57
N LYS A 30 23.55 -16.20 19.02
CA LYS A 30 23.75 -15.45 17.78
C LYS A 30 23.03 -16.07 16.59
N LYS A 31 23.07 -17.41 16.47
CA LYS A 31 22.33 -18.12 15.40
C LYS A 31 20.83 -17.98 15.54
N ALA A 32 20.30 -18.07 16.77
CA ALA A 32 18.86 -17.85 17.04
C ALA A 32 18.45 -16.42 16.71
N GLN A 33 19.26 -15.41 17.08
CA GLN A 33 19.04 -14.01 16.76
C GLN A 33 19.07 -13.74 15.25
N TYR A 34 20.02 -14.37 14.53
CA TYR A 34 20.08 -14.27 13.08
C TYR A 34 18.83 -14.84 12.40
N LEU A 35 18.38 -16.02 12.83
CA LEU A 35 17.15 -16.66 12.33
C LEU A 35 15.90 -15.80 12.62
N GLN A 36 15.84 -15.18 13.79
CA GLN A 36 14.74 -14.26 14.13
C GLN A 36 14.74 -13.04 13.22
N LEU A 37 15.88 -12.38 13.01
CA LEU A 37 16.00 -11.23 12.11
C LEU A 37 15.66 -11.60 10.66
N GLN A 38 16.06 -12.77 10.22
CA GLN A 38 15.71 -13.28 8.88
C GLN A 38 14.20 -13.48 8.76
N SER A 39 13.56 -14.09 9.76
CA SER A 39 12.12 -14.29 9.79
C SER A 39 11.35 -12.96 9.81
N GLU A 40 11.78 -11.99 10.61
CA GLU A 40 11.19 -10.64 10.65
C GLU A 40 11.33 -9.93 9.30
N TYR A 41 12.47 -10.07 8.64
CA TYR A 41 12.68 -9.52 7.29
C TYR A 41 11.75 -10.16 6.26
N GLU A 42 11.65 -11.49 6.24
CA GLU A 42 10.75 -12.21 5.33
C GLU A 42 9.28 -11.81 5.54
N MET A 43 8.84 -11.68 6.80
CA MET A 43 7.50 -11.19 7.12
C MET A 43 7.26 -9.76 6.60
N SER A 44 8.23 -8.85 6.78
CA SER A 44 8.10 -7.46 6.28
C SER A 44 8.03 -7.38 4.76
N VAL A 45 8.71 -8.27 4.04
CA VAL A 45 8.63 -8.38 2.57
C VAL A 45 7.25 -8.88 2.13
N GLU A 46 6.70 -9.89 2.80
CA GLU A 46 5.36 -10.41 2.49
C GLU A 46 4.25 -9.39 2.80
N GLU A 47 4.35 -8.67 3.92
CA GLU A 47 3.43 -7.58 4.25
C GLU A 47 3.45 -6.48 3.18
N ARG A 48 4.64 -6.10 2.70
CA ARG A 48 4.77 -5.10 1.64
C ARG A 48 4.16 -5.58 0.32
N LYS A 49 4.36 -6.83 -0.05
CA LYS A 49 3.73 -7.44 -1.24
C LYS A 49 2.21 -7.39 -1.14
N LEU A 50 1.67 -7.72 0.04
CA LEU A 50 0.23 -7.67 0.29
C LEU A 50 -0.31 -6.25 0.16
N MET A 51 0.38 -5.25 0.72
CA MET A 51 -0.01 -3.83 0.59
C MET A 51 -0.04 -3.37 -0.87
N ILE A 52 0.97 -3.76 -1.67
CA ILE A 52 1.02 -3.43 -3.10
C ILE A 52 -0.14 -4.09 -3.85
N LEU A 53 -0.44 -5.36 -3.56
CA LEU A 53 -1.55 -6.07 -4.18
C LEU A 53 -2.90 -5.41 -3.83
N GLN A 54 -3.10 -5.04 -2.58
CA GLN A 54 -4.31 -4.33 -2.13
C GLN A 54 -4.44 -2.97 -2.80
N ALA A 55 -3.34 -2.19 -2.89
CA ALA A 55 -3.34 -0.90 -3.58
C ALA A 55 -3.65 -1.04 -5.08
N TYR A 56 -3.10 -2.07 -5.74
CA TYR A 56 -3.39 -2.37 -7.13
C TYR A 56 -4.88 -2.72 -7.35
N ASN A 57 -5.43 -3.60 -6.51
CA ASN A 57 -6.84 -3.96 -6.58
C ASN A 57 -7.75 -2.75 -6.33
N ASN A 58 -7.36 -1.86 -5.41
CA ASN A 58 -8.09 -0.61 -5.20
C ASN A 58 -8.07 0.29 -6.43
N VAL A 59 -6.95 0.41 -7.15
CA VAL A 59 -6.89 1.17 -8.42
C VAL A 59 -7.88 0.58 -9.44
N LEU A 60 -7.90 -0.74 -9.61
CA LEU A 60 -8.84 -1.40 -10.53
C LEU A 60 -10.30 -1.14 -10.15
N GLN A 61 -10.63 -1.21 -8.86
CA GLN A 61 -11.97 -0.92 -8.35
C GLN A 61 -12.35 0.54 -8.60
N GLN A 62 -11.48 1.51 -8.30
CA GLN A 62 -11.75 2.92 -8.54
C GLN A 62 -11.90 3.23 -10.03
N LEU A 63 -11.13 2.58 -10.90
CA LEU A 63 -11.25 2.73 -12.35
C LEU A 63 -12.62 2.26 -12.85
N ALA A 64 -13.07 1.07 -12.43
CA ALA A 64 -14.39 0.55 -12.78
C ALA A 64 -15.53 1.46 -12.27
N THR A 65 -15.41 1.93 -11.02
CA THR A 65 -16.36 2.85 -10.40
C THR A 65 -16.39 4.19 -11.14
N LEU A 66 -15.25 4.74 -11.52
CA LEU A 66 -15.16 5.99 -12.27
C LEU A 66 -15.84 5.88 -13.65
N LYS A 67 -15.67 4.75 -14.33
CA LYS A 67 -16.35 4.49 -15.59
C LYS A 67 -17.88 4.59 -15.44
N ALA A 68 -18.44 3.90 -14.45
CA ALA A 68 -19.88 3.95 -14.18
C ALA A 68 -20.37 5.37 -13.84
N LYS A 69 -19.59 6.12 -13.03
CA LYS A 69 -19.89 7.52 -12.70
C LYS A 69 -19.80 8.44 -13.92
N SER A 70 -18.86 8.19 -14.81
CA SER A 70 -18.73 8.91 -16.09
C SER A 70 -19.94 8.70 -16.99
N ASP A 71 -20.37 7.44 -17.12
CA ASP A 71 -21.54 7.08 -17.94
C ASP A 71 -22.82 7.73 -17.37
N ALA A 72 -22.99 7.73 -16.05
CA ALA A 72 -24.09 8.41 -15.39
C ALA A 72 -24.06 9.94 -15.62
N ALA A 73 -22.90 10.58 -15.50
CA ALA A 73 -22.76 12.01 -15.76
C ALA A 73 -23.07 12.35 -17.23
N ALA A 74 -22.65 11.54 -18.18
CA ALA A 74 -22.96 11.70 -19.59
C ALA A 74 -24.46 11.58 -19.86
N LEU A 75 -25.15 10.58 -19.24
CA LEU A 75 -26.58 10.40 -19.35
C LEU A 75 -27.36 11.60 -18.81
N TYR A 76 -27.03 12.09 -17.60
CA TYR A 76 -27.70 13.26 -17.03
C TYR A 76 -27.40 14.54 -17.79
N ASN A 77 -26.23 14.69 -18.40
CA ASN A 77 -25.94 15.82 -19.29
C ASN A 77 -26.82 15.77 -20.56
N ALA A 78 -27.02 14.59 -21.14
CA ALA A 78 -27.92 14.44 -22.30
C ALA A 78 -29.38 14.71 -21.90
N GLN A 79 -29.85 14.14 -20.77
CA GLN A 79 -31.19 14.37 -20.25
C GLN A 79 -31.44 15.85 -19.96
N MET A 80 -30.46 16.57 -19.42
CA MET A 80 -30.59 18.01 -19.15
C MET A 80 -30.83 18.82 -20.42
N LYS A 81 -30.15 18.49 -21.53
CA LYS A 81 -30.39 19.16 -22.82
C LYS A 81 -31.82 18.96 -23.33
N ILE A 82 -32.37 17.76 -23.17
CA ILE A 82 -33.78 17.45 -23.52
C ILE A 82 -34.70 18.26 -22.64
N SER A 83 -34.48 18.29 -21.34
CA SER A 83 -35.31 19.02 -20.38
C SER A 83 -35.28 20.55 -20.61
N GLU A 84 -34.13 21.10 -20.99
CA GLU A 84 -34.03 22.52 -21.39
C GLU A 84 -34.88 22.81 -22.63
N GLN A 85 -34.85 21.94 -23.64
CA GLN A 85 -35.66 22.11 -24.83
C GLN A 85 -37.16 21.95 -24.53
N ASP A 86 -37.52 20.99 -23.68
CA ASP A 86 -38.91 20.79 -23.28
C ASP A 86 -39.47 21.95 -22.44
N PHE A 87 -38.65 22.58 -21.62
CA PHE A 87 -38.99 23.81 -20.90
C PHE A 87 -39.22 24.98 -21.86
N ILE A 88 -38.33 25.18 -22.84
CA ILE A 88 -38.49 26.26 -23.87
C ILE A 88 -39.80 26.03 -24.66
N ASN A 89 -40.13 24.79 -24.94
CA ASN A 89 -41.36 24.43 -25.64
C ASN A 89 -42.64 24.42 -24.75
N GLY A 90 -42.49 24.79 -23.46
CA GLY A 90 -43.61 24.81 -22.52
C GLY A 90 -44.14 23.44 -22.11
N LYS A 91 -43.42 22.35 -22.36
CA LYS A 91 -43.84 20.97 -22.00
C LYS A 91 -43.59 20.62 -20.53
N ILE A 92 -42.61 21.27 -19.90
CA ILE A 92 -42.31 21.12 -18.48
C ILE A 92 -42.25 22.49 -17.81
N ASP A 93 -42.48 22.53 -16.50
CA ASP A 93 -42.38 23.74 -15.70
C ASP A 93 -40.97 23.96 -15.14
N ILE A 94 -40.77 25.09 -14.49
CA ILE A 94 -39.47 25.46 -13.89
C ILE A 94 -39.08 24.52 -12.75
N THR A 95 -40.08 23.92 -12.06
CA THR A 95 -39.84 22.98 -10.95
C THR A 95 -39.21 21.69 -11.48
N ALA A 96 -39.79 21.14 -12.57
CA ALA A 96 -39.26 19.97 -13.24
C ALA A 96 -37.87 20.20 -13.80
N LEU A 97 -37.62 21.36 -14.47
CA LEU A 97 -36.33 21.74 -14.98
C LEU A 97 -35.28 21.85 -13.83
N SER A 98 -35.65 22.45 -12.71
CA SER A 98 -34.78 22.60 -11.54
C SER A 98 -34.40 21.27 -10.94
N LEU A 99 -35.30 20.30 -10.90
CA LEU A 99 -35.05 18.95 -10.45
C LEU A 99 -34.03 18.23 -11.36
N GLU A 100 -34.20 18.32 -12.68
CA GLU A 100 -33.26 17.73 -13.64
C GLU A 100 -31.87 18.38 -13.55
N ARG A 101 -31.80 19.69 -13.34
CA ARG A 101 -30.54 20.41 -13.10
C ARG A 101 -29.85 19.92 -11.82
N GLY A 102 -30.59 19.68 -10.76
CA GLY A 102 -30.09 19.11 -9.50
C GLY A 102 -29.51 17.72 -9.71
N ARG A 103 -30.21 16.84 -10.45
CA ARG A 103 -29.74 15.48 -10.80
C ARG A 103 -28.43 15.50 -11.58
N ARG A 104 -28.35 16.37 -12.61
CA ARG A 104 -27.13 16.55 -13.40
C ARG A 104 -25.97 17.06 -12.53
N SER A 105 -26.23 18.06 -11.69
CA SER A 105 -25.19 18.61 -10.78
C SER A 105 -24.65 17.53 -9.85
N SER A 106 -25.51 16.74 -9.24
CA SER A 106 -25.11 15.62 -8.37
C SER A 106 -24.27 14.58 -9.10
N ALA A 107 -24.65 14.19 -10.32
CA ALA A 107 -23.90 13.22 -11.13
C ALA A 107 -22.50 13.76 -11.50
N VAL A 108 -22.38 15.03 -11.84
CA VAL A 108 -21.10 15.68 -12.16
C VAL A 108 -20.21 15.75 -10.94
N ILE A 109 -20.73 16.10 -9.76
CA ILE A 109 -19.97 16.10 -8.50
C ILE A 109 -19.48 14.68 -8.20
N THR A 110 -20.34 13.70 -8.26
CA THR A 110 -19.99 12.29 -8.02
C THR A 110 -18.91 11.79 -8.98
N TYR A 111 -18.95 12.22 -10.23
CA TYR A 111 -17.86 11.92 -11.20
C TYR A 111 -16.52 12.56 -10.79
N GLN A 112 -16.52 13.82 -10.36
CA GLN A 112 -15.30 14.49 -9.91
C GLN A 112 -14.70 13.85 -8.66
N GLU A 113 -15.57 13.45 -7.71
CA GLU A 113 -15.15 12.66 -6.53
C GLU A 113 -14.50 11.32 -6.95
N GLY A 114 -15.09 10.64 -7.93
CA GLY A 114 -14.52 9.42 -8.49
C GLY A 114 -13.15 9.62 -9.13
N ARG A 115 -12.96 10.74 -9.84
CA ARG A 115 -11.64 11.11 -10.40
C ARG A 115 -10.60 11.32 -9.29
N ALA A 116 -10.97 12.03 -8.24
CA ALA A 116 -10.08 12.27 -7.10
C ALA A 116 -9.74 10.95 -6.38
N ALA A 117 -10.72 10.07 -6.18
CA ALA A 117 -10.50 8.77 -5.56
C ALA A 117 -9.55 7.89 -6.38
N LEU A 118 -9.70 7.84 -7.70
CA LEU A 118 -8.78 7.12 -8.59
C LEU A 118 -7.37 7.72 -8.53
N HIS A 119 -7.26 9.04 -8.57
CA HIS A 119 -5.96 9.72 -8.49
C HIS A 119 -5.23 9.36 -7.17
N ASN A 120 -5.93 9.39 -6.04
CA ASN A 120 -5.37 9.02 -4.75
C ASN A 120 -4.94 7.54 -4.71
N ALA A 121 -5.74 6.64 -5.27
CA ALA A 121 -5.42 5.22 -5.34
C ALA A 121 -4.16 4.95 -6.18
N VAL A 122 -4.03 5.61 -7.33
CA VAL A 122 -2.83 5.51 -8.20
C VAL A 122 -1.61 6.09 -7.50
N THR A 123 -1.74 7.26 -6.86
CA THR A 123 -0.64 7.88 -6.11
C THR A 123 -0.13 6.96 -5.00
N LEU A 124 -1.02 6.31 -4.26
CA LEU A 124 -0.63 5.35 -3.23
C LEU A 124 0.14 4.17 -3.83
N LEU A 125 -0.32 3.62 -4.94
CA LEU A 125 0.36 2.53 -5.63
C LEU A 125 1.74 2.96 -6.13
N GLU A 126 1.88 4.16 -6.70
CA GLU A 126 3.16 4.74 -7.12
C GLU A 126 4.13 4.89 -5.95
N MET A 127 3.65 5.35 -4.79
CA MET A 127 4.47 5.47 -3.57
C MET A 127 4.96 4.12 -3.06
N LEU A 128 4.09 3.09 -3.06
CA LEU A 128 4.44 1.76 -2.57
C LEU A 128 5.41 1.02 -3.49
N THR A 129 5.28 1.22 -4.80
CA THR A 129 6.09 0.53 -5.82
C THR A 129 7.33 1.32 -6.22
N ASN A 130 7.38 2.62 -5.94
CA ASN A 130 8.35 3.58 -6.46
C ASN A 130 8.38 3.65 -8.01
N VAL A 131 7.27 3.31 -8.66
CA VAL A 131 7.09 3.34 -10.12
C VAL A 131 6.04 4.39 -10.46
N LYS A 132 6.36 5.32 -11.37
CA LYS A 132 5.38 6.29 -11.88
C LYS A 132 4.50 5.62 -12.93
N ILE A 133 3.20 5.58 -12.68
CA ILE A 133 2.18 4.97 -13.55
C ILE A 133 1.58 6.03 -14.46
N ILE A 134 1.37 7.25 -13.94
CA ILE A 134 0.85 8.38 -14.71
C ILE A 134 2.00 9.28 -15.14
N ASN A 135 2.22 9.38 -16.45
CA ASN A 135 3.16 10.34 -17.00
C ASN A 135 2.50 11.73 -17.02
N ARG A 136 2.85 12.60 -16.08
CA ARG A 136 2.28 13.97 -15.96
C ARG A 136 2.69 14.92 -17.08
N SER A 137 3.58 14.48 -18.00
CA SER A 137 4.10 15.34 -19.08
C SER A 137 3.09 15.66 -20.20
N SER A 138 1.88 15.10 -20.15
CA SER A 138 0.86 15.28 -21.20
C SER A 138 -0.22 16.32 -20.85
N GLN A 139 -0.14 17.00 -19.72
CA GLN A 139 -1.18 17.97 -19.28
C GLN A 139 -0.74 19.45 -19.29
N GLU A 140 0.49 19.72 -19.73
CA GLU A 140 0.96 21.11 -19.97
C GLU A 140 1.11 21.35 -21.50
N LYS A 141 -0.01 21.42 -22.20
CA LYS A 141 -0.14 22.10 -23.50
C LYS A 141 -1.54 22.62 -23.69
#